data_26ff5af32f40c5b1328fea552555667b
#
_entry.id   26ff5af32f40c5b1328fea552555667b
#
_cell.length_a   1.000
_cell.length_b   1.000
_cell.length_c   1.000
_cell.angle_alpha   90.00
_cell.angle_beta   90.00
_cell.angle_gamma   90.00
#
_symmetry.space_group_name_H-M   'P 1'
#
loop_
_entity.id
_entity.type
_entity.pdbx_description
1 polymer ?
#
loop_
_entity_poly.entity_id
_entity_poly.type
_entity_poly.pdbx_seq_one_letter_code
_entity_poly.pdbx_strand_id
1 'polypeptide(L)'
;RFTDFRKLFEEYSEHFDAVAASVPDHIHFFVAMMALKFGKHIYCEKPLIRTFQEGELLIEMANRHPEVVTQVGNQGHSEANYFQFKAWQDAGIIKEVTSVVAHMNNDRRWHKYDWNMFKMPEGDAIPQGMDWDVWHGGVRYHNFSKLFHQGDWRSWYDFGMGALGDWGAHLLDTVHEFLNLGLPYEINMLYAKNHNEFFFPYSSTILFRFGARGNMPPCDVTWYDGVDNLPPLPEGYGESELAA
;
A
#
# COMPACT_ATOMS: atom_id res chain seq x y z
N ARG A 1 -26.59 10.53 -5.83
CA ARG A 1 -25.22 10.39 -6.31
C ARG A 1 -24.46 11.68 -5.99
N PHE A 2 -23.28 11.55 -5.40
CA PHE A 2 -22.42 12.66 -5.01
C PHE A 2 -21.12 12.61 -5.81
N THR A 3 -20.55 13.76 -6.11
CA THR A 3 -19.20 13.90 -6.67
C THR A 3 -18.17 14.25 -5.61
N ASP A 4 -18.65 14.66 -4.42
CA ASP A 4 -17.84 15.02 -3.26
C ASP A 4 -18.28 14.18 -2.05
N PHE A 5 -17.38 13.35 -1.53
CA PHE A 5 -17.67 12.51 -0.37
C PHE A 5 -17.87 13.32 0.92
N ARG A 6 -17.27 14.51 1.03
CA ARG A 6 -17.45 15.40 2.19
C ARG A 6 -18.91 15.80 2.34
N LYS A 7 -19.54 16.18 1.22
CA LYS A 7 -20.99 16.52 1.19
C LYS A 7 -21.86 15.31 1.48
N LEU A 8 -21.47 14.10 1.04
CA LEU A 8 -22.21 12.90 1.41
C LEU A 8 -22.27 12.72 2.92
N PHE A 9 -21.16 12.88 3.62
CA PHE A 9 -21.14 12.76 5.07
C PHE A 9 -21.89 13.90 5.77
N GLU A 10 -21.71 15.14 5.33
CA GLU A 10 -22.30 16.33 5.96
C GLU A 10 -23.82 16.38 5.78
N GLU A 11 -24.34 16.00 4.62
CA GLU A 11 -25.74 16.17 4.27
C GLU A 11 -26.59 14.90 4.45
N TYR A 12 -25.96 13.72 4.40
CA TYR A 12 -26.67 12.42 4.32
C TYR A 12 -26.17 11.36 5.28
N SER A 13 -25.33 11.69 6.24
CA SER A 13 -24.80 10.71 7.20
C SER A 13 -25.89 9.92 7.95
N GLU A 14 -27.07 10.51 8.18
CA GLU A 14 -28.20 9.84 8.81
C GLU A 14 -28.85 8.75 7.96
N HIS A 15 -28.45 8.59 6.68
CA HIS A 15 -29.05 7.66 5.74
C HIS A 15 -28.19 6.44 5.42
N PHE A 16 -27.05 6.29 6.10
CA PHE A 16 -26.17 5.12 5.94
C PHE A 16 -25.43 4.81 7.25
N ASP A 17 -25.11 3.53 7.45
CA ASP A 17 -24.42 3.04 8.64
C ASP A 17 -22.96 2.69 8.37
N ALA A 18 -22.61 2.41 7.12
CA ALA A 18 -21.30 1.95 6.72
C ALA A 18 -20.83 2.56 5.39
N VAL A 19 -19.52 2.61 5.21
CA VAL A 19 -18.84 3.10 4.02
C VAL A 19 -17.88 2.05 3.48
N ALA A 20 -17.87 1.83 2.17
CA ALA A 20 -16.82 1.13 1.46
C ALA A 20 -16.00 2.15 0.65
N ALA A 21 -14.73 2.34 1.02
CA ALA A 21 -13.85 3.31 0.39
C ALA A 21 -12.88 2.59 -0.57
N SER A 22 -13.13 2.73 -1.88
CA SER A 22 -12.28 2.23 -2.98
C SER A 22 -11.85 3.41 -3.84
N VAL A 23 -11.08 4.31 -3.25
CA VAL A 23 -10.57 5.55 -3.83
C VAL A 23 -9.06 5.46 -4.06
N PRO A 24 -8.39 6.44 -4.70
CA PRO A 24 -6.93 6.45 -4.77
C PRO A 24 -6.27 6.51 -3.39
N ASP A 25 -5.04 5.96 -3.28
CA ASP A 25 -4.29 5.82 -2.03
C ASP A 25 -4.28 7.09 -1.17
N HIS A 26 -4.05 8.24 -1.81
CA HIS A 26 -3.97 9.53 -1.13
C HIS A 26 -5.30 10.06 -0.55
N ILE A 27 -6.42 9.40 -0.85
CA ILE A 27 -7.75 9.78 -0.34
C ILE A 27 -8.21 8.84 0.77
N HIS A 28 -7.65 7.63 0.91
CA HIS A 28 -8.08 6.64 1.90
C HIS A 28 -8.17 7.22 3.31
N PHE A 29 -7.10 7.87 3.78
CA PHE A 29 -7.04 8.49 5.09
C PHE A 29 -8.21 9.47 5.34
N PHE A 30 -8.50 10.35 4.38
CA PHE A 30 -9.54 11.37 4.54
C PHE A 30 -10.94 10.76 4.64
N VAL A 31 -11.25 9.75 3.82
CA VAL A 31 -12.54 9.05 3.89
C VAL A 31 -12.65 8.26 5.19
N ALA A 32 -11.58 7.58 5.61
CA ALA A 32 -11.57 6.82 6.85
C ALA A 32 -11.77 7.73 8.08
N MET A 33 -11.07 8.86 8.13
CA MET A 33 -11.23 9.85 9.20
C MET A 33 -12.65 10.42 9.25
N MET A 34 -13.27 10.70 8.09
CA MET A 34 -14.65 11.16 8.07
C MET A 34 -15.62 10.07 8.54
N ALA A 35 -15.44 8.83 8.10
CA ALA A 35 -16.29 7.73 8.57
C ALA A 35 -16.25 7.60 10.11
N LEU A 36 -15.05 7.54 10.68
CA LEU A 36 -14.85 7.50 12.13
C LEU A 36 -15.49 8.72 12.83
N LYS A 37 -15.23 9.92 12.35
CA LYS A 37 -15.78 11.16 12.92
C LYS A 37 -17.31 11.19 12.94
N PHE A 38 -17.95 10.60 11.93
CA PHE A 38 -19.42 10.50 11.84
C PHE A 38 -19.99 9.20 12.43
N GLY A 39 -19.16 8.41 13.12
CA GLY A 39 -19.58 7.16 13.77
C GLY A 39 -20.05 6.08 12.78
N LYS A 40 -19.49 6.06 11.55
CA LYS A 40 -19.87 5.10 10.51
C LYS A 40 -18.85 3.98 10.42
N HIS A 41 -19.34 2.75 10.31
CA HIS A 41 -18.47 1.60 10.01
C HIS A 41 -17.76 1.79 8.70
N ILE A 42 -16.52 1.29 8.59
CA ILE A 42 -15.74 1.46 7.38
C ILE A 42 -14.99 0.23 6.95
N TYR A 43 -15.13 -0.10 5.67
CA TYR A 43 -14.21 -0.94 4.91
C TYR A 43 -13.40 -0.01 4.00
N CYS A 44 -12.10 0.06 4.19
CA CYS A 44 -11.21 0.90 3.39
C CYS A 44 -10.19 0.05 2.66
N GLU A 45 -10.06 0.23 1.35
CA GLU A 45 -9.05 -0.46 0.55
C GLU A 45 -7.63 -0.14 1.01
N LYS A 46 -6.72 -1.03 0.69
CA LYS A 46 -5.27 -0.88 0.94
C LYS A 46 -4.60 0.00 -0.14
N PRO A 47 -3.51 0.68 0.17
CA PRO A 47 -2.95 0.93 1.50
C PRO A 47 -3.82 1.91 2.28
N LEU A 48 -4.03 1.65 3.55
CA LEU A 48 -4.90 2.48 4.40
C LEU A 48 -4.39 3.90 4.58
N ILE A 49 -3.07 4.05 4.65
CA ILE A 49 -2.35 5.30 4.93
C ILE A 49 -1.14 5.43 4.00
N ARG A 50 -0.63 6.65 3.89
CA ARG A 50 0.61 6.97 3.16
C ARG A 50 1.73 7.46 4.07
N THR A 51 1.41 7.95 5.25
CA THR A 51 2.37 8.49 6.21
C THR A 51 2.15 7.91 7.60
N PHE A 52 3.20 7.88 8.42
CA PHE A 52 3.08 7.49 9.83
C PHE A 52 2.10 8.38 10.59
N GLN A 53 2.10 9.68 10.32
CA GLN A 53 1.18 10.62 10.97
C GLN A 53 -0.29 10.29 10.67
N GLU A 54 -0.61 9.94 9.43
CA GLU A 54 -1.96 9.47 9.08
C GLU A 54 -2.34 8.24 9.89
N GLY A 55 -1.40 7.29 10.07
CA GLY A 55 -1.61 6.07 10.86
C GLY A 55 -1.87 6.37 12.32
N GLU A 56 -1.05 7.21 12.94
CA GLU A 56 -1.24 7.62 14.34
C GLU A 56 -2.59 8.28 14.57
N LEU A 57 -2.99 9.20 13.68
CA LEU A 57 -4.27 9.89 13.76
C LEU A 57 -5.47 8.93 13.59
N LEU A 58 -5.38 7.96 12.68
CA LEU A 58 -6.45 6.96 12.50
C LEU A 58 -6.57 6.04 13.71
N ILE A 59 -5.44 5.58 14.27
CA ILE A 59 -5.43 4.76 15.50
C ILE A 59 -6.06 5.53 16.65
N GLU A 60 -5.66 6.80 16.83
CA GLU A 60 -6.23 7.64 17.88
C GLU A 60 -7.74 7.82 17.70
N MET A 61 -8.18 8.09 16.46
CA MET A 61 -9.61 8.28 16.17
C MET A 61 -10.39 6.96 16.37
N ALA A 62 -9.89 5.83 15.92
CA ALA A 62 -10.53 4.53 16.12
C ALA A 62 -10.66 4.18 17.60
N ASN A 63 -9.63 4.48 18.41
CA ASN A 63 -9.69 4.27 19.86
C ASN A 63 -10.73 5.16 20.57
N ARG A 64 -11.05 6.32 20.01
CA ARG A 64 -12.13 7.20 20.50
C ARG A 64 -13.53 6.73 20.11
N HIS A 65 -13.64 5.86 19.12
CA HIS A 65 -14.89 5.34 18.57
C HIS A 65 -14.91 3.81 18.57
N PRO A 66 -14.83 3.16 19.77
CA PRO A 66 -14.77 1.70 19.88
C PRO A 66 -16.05 1.00 19.38
N GLU A 67 -17.14 1.74 19.24
CA GLU A 67 -18.41 1.26 18.66
C GLU A 67 -18.34 1.11 17.14
N VAL A 68 -17.35 1.72 16.47
CA VAL A 68 -17.22 1.67 15.02
C VAL A 68 -16.39 0.46 14.61
N VAL A 69 -16.94 -0.34 13.71
CA VAL A 69 -16.22 -1.46 13.09
C VAL A 69 -15.37 -0.93 11.93
N THR A 70 -14.09 -1.24 11.96
CA THR A 70 -13.13 -0.87 10.92
C THR A 70 -12.53 -2.11 10.28
N GLN A 71 -12.37 -2.11 8.96
CA GLN A 71 -11.75 -3.18 8.20
C GLN A 71 -10.88 -2.61 7.08
N VAL A 72 -9.63 -3.07 7.01
CA VAL A 72 -8.76 -2.80 5.84
C VAL A 72 -8.99 -3.86 4.78
N GLY A 73 -9.04 -3.42 3.52
CA GLY A 73 -9.29 -4.27 2.35
C GLY A 73 -8.09 -5.09 1.93
N ASN A 74 -7.55 -5.92 2.83
CA ASN A 74 -6.50 -6.88 2.49
C ASN A 74 -7.09 -8.26 2.30
N GLN A 75 -7.54 -8.57 1.09
CA GLN A 75 -8.27 -9.80 0.77
C GLN A 75 -7.45 -11.08 1.00
N GLY A 76 -6.10 -11.00 1.03
CA GLY A 76 -5.21 -12.13 1.31
C GLY A 76 -5.57 -12.90 2.58
N HIS A 77 -6.09 -12.21 3.61
CA HIS A 77 -6.57 -12.83 4.85
C HIS A 77 -7.78 -13.78 4.69
N SER A 78 -8.45 -13.72 3.56
CA SER A 78 -9.61 -14.59 3.25
C SER A 78 -9.28 -15.67 2.24
N GLU A 79 -8.04 -15.78 1.79
CA GLU A 79 -7.61 -16.72 0.77
C GLU A 79 -7.08 -18.03 1.38
N ALA A 80 -7.13 -19.11 0.60
CA ALA A 80 -6.74 -20.45 1.06
C ALA A 80 -5.26 -20.53 1.50
N ASN A 81 -4.38 -19.77 0.87
CA ASN A 81 -2.96 -19.71 1.21
C ASN A 81 -2.72 -19.14 2.62
N TYR A 82 -3.50 -18.17 3.07
CA TYR A 82 -3.42 -17.65 4.44
C TYR A 82 -3.67 -18.76 5.47
N PHE A 83 -4.74 -19.51 5.31
CA PHE A 83 -5.07 -20.63 6.21
C PHE A 83 -4.05 -21.77 6.12
N GLN A 84 -3.47 -22.00 4.95
CA GLN A 84 -2.39 -22.97 4.77
C GLN A 84 -1.14 -22.56 5.53
N PHE A 85 -0.71 -21.29 5.43
CA PHE A 85 0.42 -20.77 6.21
C PHE A 85 0.17 -20.86 7.71
N LYS A 86 -1.03 -20.51 8.14
CA LYS A 86 -1.43 -20.65 9.55
C LYS A 86 -1.31 -22.09 10.04
N ALA A 87 -1.81 -23.05 9.27
CA ALA A 87 -1.71 -24.47 9.60
C ALA A 87 -0.26 -24.95 9.71
N TRP A 88 0.64 -24.49 8.82
CA TRP A 88 2.07 -24.82 8.87
C TRP A 88 2.76 -24.19 10.07
N GLN A 89 2.40 -22.98 10.45
CA GLN A 89 2.91 -22.32 11.64
C GLN A 89 2.46 -23.08 12.90
N ASP A 90 1.16 -23.37 13.02
CA ASP A 90 0.57 -24.10 14.16
C ASP A 90 1.18 -25.50 14.31
N ALA A 91 1.55 -26.15 13.19
CA ALA A 91 2.24 -27.44 13.17
C ALA A 91 3.77 -27.34 13.44
N GLY A 92 4.31 -26.15 13.57
CA GLY A 92 5.75 -25.92 13.79
C GLY A 92 6.63 -26.23 12.58
N ILE A 93 6.04 -26.26 11.36
CA ILE A 93 6.78 -26.41 10.10
C ILE A 93 7.51 -25.12 9.76
N ILE A 94 6.81 -23.98 9.88
CA ILE A 94 7.41 -22.65 9.71
C ILE A 94 7.96 -22.20 11.06
N LYS A 95 9.26 -22.32 11.21
CA LYS A 95 9.98 -21.93 12.44
C LYS A 95 11.40 -21.48 12.11
N GLU A 96 12.00 -20.72 13.02
CA GLU A 96 13.39 -20.26 12.94
C GLU A 96 13.74 -19.56 11.61
N VAL A 97 12.74 -18.83 11.04
CA VAL A 97 12.90 -18.11 9.79
C VAL A 97 13.82 -16.92 10.01
N THR A 98 14.94 -16.90 9.27
CA THR A 98 15.98 -15.86 9.33
C THR A 98 15.98 -14.94 8.12
N SER A 99 15.35 -15.36 7.03
CA SER A 99 15.26 -14.55 5.81
C SER A 99 13.97 -14.81 5.04
N VAL A 100 13.46 -13.77 4.39
CA VAL A 100 12.33 -13.81 3.48
C VAL A 100 12.67 -13.01 2.24
N VAL A 101 12.32 -13.54 1.09
CA VAL A 101 12.38 -12.85 -0.20
C VAL A 101 10.97 -12.69 -0.72
N ALA A 102 10.56 -11.46 -1.00
CA ALA A 102 9.29 -11.15 -1.62
C ALA A 102 9.53 -10.33 -2.89
N HIS A 103 8.72 -10.55 -3.91
CA HIS A 103 8.93 -9.86 -5.18
C HIS A 103 7.64 -9.59 -5.95
N MET A 104 7.67 -8.53 -6.76
CA MET A 104 6.61 -8.15 -7.69
C MET A 104 7.24 -7.65 -8.99
N ASN A 105 7.39 -8.55 -9.95
CA ASN A 105 8.13 -8.28 -11.19
C ASN A 105 7.24 -8.16 -12.44
N ASN A 106 5.92 -8.22 -12.28
CA ASN A 106 5.00 -7.99 -13.39
C ASN A 106 5.08 -6.54 -13.89
N ASP A 107 5.06 -6.35 -15.22
CA ASP A 107 4.93 -5.03 -15.81
C ASP A 107 3.60 -4.38 -15.38
N ARG A 108 3.69 -3.24 -14.75
CA ARG A 108 2.57 -2.50 -14.21
C ARG A 108 2.58 -1.05 -14.68
N ARG A 109 1.47 -0.35 -14.44
CA ARG A 109 1.25 1.04 -14.87
C ARG A 109 2.27 2.05 -14.33
N TRP A 110 2.93 1.76 -13.21
CA TRP A 110 3.99 2.63 -12.66
C TRP A 110 5.30 2.58 -13.43
N HIS A 111 5.44 1.76 -14.46
CA HIS A 111 6.65 1.61 -15.26
C HIS A 111 6.67 2.43 -16.55
N LYS A 112 5.74 3.36 -16.75
CA LYS A 112 5.50 3.99 -18.06
C LYS A 112 5.93 5.46 -18.16
N TYR A 113 6.71 5.95 -17.20
CA TYR A 113 7.06 7.36 -17.14
C TYR A 113 8.44 7.67 -17.67
N ASP A 114 8.60 8.92 -18.13
CA ASP A 114 9.89 9.48 -18.52
C ASP A 114 10.63 9.99 -17.28
N TRP A 115 11.59 9.22 -16.82
CA TRP A 115 12.45 9.60 -15.68
C TRP A 115 13.34 10.81 -15.95
N ASN A 116 13.45 11.29 -17.18
CA ASN A 116 14.12 12.55 -17.52
C ASN A 116 13.22 13.77 -17.29
N MET A 117 12.04 13.57 -16.73
CA MET A 117 11.16 14.68 -16.34
C MET A 117 11.80 15.48 -15.21
N PHE A 118 11.97 16.78 -15.44
CA PHE A 118 12.61 17.72 -14.49
C PHE A 118 11.62 18.66 -13.79
N LYS A 119 10.34 18.60 -14.14
CA LYS A 119 9.28 19.38 -13.53
C LYS A 119 7.96 18.64 -13.61
N MET A 120 7.06 18.98 -12.69
CA MET A 120 5.68 18.49 -12.75
C MET A 120 4.99 18.94 -14.04
N PRO A 121 4.02 18.17 -14.57
CA PRO A 121 3.25 18.56 -15.74
C PRO A 121 2.62 19.94 -15.57
N GLU A 122 2.59 20.75 -16.64
CA GLU A 122 1.98 22.09 -16.60
C GLU A 122 0.47 22.06 -16.41
N GLY A 123 -0.16 20.97 -16.81
CA GLY A 123 -1.58 20.71 -16.64
C GLY A 123 -2.30 20.45 -17.97
N ASP A 124 -3.38 19.71 -17.87
CA ASP A 124 -4.33 19.42 -18.94
C ASP A 124 -5.72 19.96 -18.58
N ALA A 125 -6.63 20.00 -19.54
CA ALA A 125 -8.03 20.31 -19.26
C ALA A 125 -8.65 19.22 -18.35
N ILE A 126 -9.31 19.64 -17.29
CA ILE A 126 -10.02 18.73 -16.38
C ILE A 126 -11.16 18.06 -17.14
N PRO A 127 -11.29 16.71 -17.14
CA PRO A 127 -12.38 16.01 -17.79
C PRO A 127 -13.76 16.46 -17.28
N GLN A 128 -14.73 16.50 -18.19
CA GLN A 128 -16.10 16.82 -17.82
C GLN A 128 -16.62 15.87 -16.72
N GLY A 129 -17.20 16.41 -15.68
CA GLY A 129 -17.77 15.65 -14.56
C GLY A 129 -16.75 15.21 -13.52
N MET A 130 -15.47 15.57 -13.64
CA MET A 130 -14.45 15.37 -12.64
C MET A 130 -14.34 16.61 -11.74
N ASP A 131 -14.45 16.41 -10.44
CA ASP A 131 -14.10 17.41 -9.44
C ASP A 131 -12.62 17.17 -9.05
N TRP A 132 -11.74 18.01 -9.60
CA TRP A 132 -10.31 17.87 -9.39
C TRP A 132 -9.89 18.17 -7.95
N ASP A 133 -10.54 19.11 -7.29
CA ASP A 133 -10.25 19.44 -5.89
C ASP A 133 -10.53 18.24 -4.98
N VAL A 134 -11.67 17.59 -5.17
CA VAL A 134 -12.04 16.39 -4.41
C VAL A 134 -11.09 15.23 -4.72
N TRP A 135 -10.77 14.99 -6.01
CA TRP A 135 -9.86 13.92 -6.40
C TRP A 135 -8.43 14.16 -5.91
N HIS A 136 -7.98 15.40 -5.96
CA HIS A 136 -6.66 15.82 -5.53
C HIS A 136 -6.48 15.64 -4.01
N GLY A 137 -7.52 15.92 -3.23
CA GLY A 137 -7.51 15.75 -1.78
C GLY A 137 -6.55 16.67 -1.05
N GLY A 138 -5.93 16.17 0.03
CA GLY A 138 -5.07 16.95 0.92
C GLY A 138 -3.59 16.94 0.59
N VAL A 139 -3.18 16.46 -0.58
CA VAL A 139 -1.77 16.46 -0.98
C VAL A 139 -1.33 17.81 -1.53
N ARG A 140 -0.01 17.99 -1.76
CA ARG A 140 0.51 19.21 -2.37
C ARG A 140 -0.21 19.48 -3.69
N TYR A 141 -0.72 20.71 -3.89
CA TYR A 141 -1.51 21.04 -5.07
C TYR A 141 -0.72 20.93 -6.38
N HIS A 142 -1.35 20.28 -7.36
CA HIS A 142 -0.92 20.17 -8.75
C HIS A 142 -2.08 20.47 -9.69
N ASN A 143 -1.78 21.04 -10.86
CA ASN A 143 -2.75 21.10 -11.93
C ASN A 143 -3.12 19.68 -12.38
N PHE A 144 -4.34 19.48 -12.86
CA PHE A 144 -4.73 18.18 -13.43
C PHE A 144 -3.80 17.82 -14.60
N SER A 145 -3.35 16.55 -14.61
CA SER A 145 -2.69 15.98 -15.78
C SER A 145 -3.22 14.58 -16.07
N LYS A 146 -3.32 14.25 -17.35
CA LYS A 146 -3.66 12.90 -17.81
C LYS A 146 -2.68 11.85 -17.30
N LEU A 147 -1.46 12.25 -16.97
CA LEU A 147 -0.43 11.38 -16.39
C LEU A 147 -0.80 10.90 -14.97
N PHE A 148 -1.72 11.55 -14.27
CA PHE A 148 -2.22 11.12 -12.96
C PHE A 148 -3.45 10.24 -13.05
N HIS A 149 -4.15 10.23 -14.21
CA HIS A 149 -5.47 9.65 -14.33
C HIS A 149 -5.46 8.13 -14.59
N GLN A 150 -6.58 7.48 -14.34
CA GLN A 150 -6.89 6.06 -14.59
C GLN A 150 -5.90 5.05 -13.95
N GLY A 151 -5.35 5.41 -12.77
CA GLY A 151 -4.52 4.51 -11.98
C GLY A 151 -3.02 4.74 -12.14
N ASP A 152 -2.61 5.60 -13.05
CA ASP A 152 -1.19 5.95 -13.23
C ASP A 152 -0.65 6.82 -12.09
N TRP A 153 -1.52 7.41 -11.28
CA TRP A 153 -1.20 8.11 -10.04
C TRP A 153 -0.35 7.29 -9.06
N ARG A 154 -0.40 5.96 -9.15
CA ARG A 154 0.32 5.05 -8.24
C ARG A 154 1.84 5.21 -8.25
N SER A 155 2.39 5.69 -9.36
CA SER A 155 3.83 5.94 -9.48
C SER A 155 4.28 7.26 -8.89
N TRP A 156 3.38 8.21 -8.69
CA TRP A 156 3.71 9.55 -8.25
C TRP A 156 3.79 9.61 -6.72
N TYR A 157 4.88 10.17 -6.19
CA TYR A 157 5.08 10.29 -4.74
C TYR A 157 3.92 11.02 -4.03
N ASP A 158 3.32 12.02 -4.68
CA ASP A 158 2.24 12.79 -4.07
C ASP A 158 0.89 12.04 -4.05
N PHE A 159 0.70 11.02 -4.87
CA PHE A 159 -0.60 10.37 -5.02
C PHE A 159 -0.61 8.88 -4.66
N GLY A 160 0.47 8.17 -4.92
CA GLY A 160 0.57 6.73 -4.73
C GLY A 160 1.66 6.30 -3.77
N MET A 161 1.89 5.00 -3.74
CA MET A 161 2.86 4.33 -2.86
C MET A 161 3.84 3.44 -3.63
N GLY A 162 3.86 3.52 -4.97
CA GLY A 162 4.71 2.68 -5.82
C GLY A 162 4.42 1.18 -5.72
N ALA A 163 5.33 0.37 -6.22
CA ALA A 163 5.17 -1.09 -6.24
C ALA A 163 5.08 -1.70 -4.84
N LEU A 164 5.94 -1.28 -3.92
CA LEU A 164 5.94 -1.79 -2.55
C LEU A 164 4.64 -1.46 -1.82
N GLY A 165 4.13 -0.24 -1.92
CA GLY A 165 2.88 0.14 -1.26
C GLY A 165 1.65 -0.51 -1.88
N ASP A 166 1.62 -0.67 -3.21
CA ASP A 166 0.49 -1.31 -3.90
C ASP A 166 0.48 -2.84 -3.69
N TRP A 167 1.65 -3.51 -3.78
CA TRP A 167 1.74 -4.97 -3.71
C TRP A 167 2.37 -5.53 -2.44
N GLY A 168 3.21 -4.77 -1.76
CA GLY A 168 3.80 -5.23 -0.50
C GLY A 168 2.76 -5.54 0.56
N ALA A 169 1.66 -4.78 0.59
CA ALA A 169 0.51 -5.06 1.45
C ALA A 169 -0.12 -6.44 1.22
N HIS A 170 -0.05 -6.97 -0.01
CA HIS A 170 -0.56 -8.31 -0.32
C HIS A 170 0.45 -9.41 -0.02
N LEU A 171 1.74 -9.16 -0.32
CA LEU A 171 2.78 -10.19 -0.29
C LEU A 171 3.46 -10.30 1.07
N LEU A 172 3.62 -9.18 1.79
CA LEU A 172 4.32 -9.12 3.07
C LEU A 172 3.40 -9.21 4.28
N ASP A 173 2.11 -9.02 4.12
CA ASP A 173 1.16 -9.00 5.22
C ASP A 173 1.13 -10.33 5.98
N THR A 174 0.93 -11.45 5.30
CA THR A 174 0.96 -12.80 5.89
C THR A 174 2.32 -13.10 6.54
N VAL A 175 3.41 -12.69 5.89
CA VAL A 175 4.78 -12.83 6.45
C VAL A 175 4.93 -12.02 7.73
N HIS A 176 4.46 -10.77 7.71
CA HIS A 176 4.53 -9.86 8.84
C HIS A 176 3.77 -10.39 10.05
N GLU A 177 2.55 -10.89 9.83
CA GLU A 177 1.70 -11.45 10.88
C GLU A 177 2.30 -12.74 11.45
N PHE A 178 2.54 -13.76 10.63
CA PHE A 178 2.95 -15.07 11.11
C PHE A 178 4.37 -15.12 11.66
N LEU A 179 5.25 -14.23 11.23
CA LEU A 179 6.58 -14.10 11.82
C LEU A 179 6.65 -13.07 12.94
N ASN A 180 5.52 -12.42 13.30
CA ASN A 180 5.45 -11.36 14.34
C ASN A 180 6.55 -10.31 14.17
N LEU A 181 6.74 -9.80 12.95
CA LEU A 181 7.92 -8.99 12.62
C LEU A 181 7.99 -7.67 13.39
N GLY A 182 6.85 -7.01 13.62
CA GLY A 182 6.82 -5.70 14.27
C GLY A 182 7.42 -4.61 13.36
N LEU A 183 8.14 -3.65 13.94
CA LEU A 183 8.81 -2.61 13.18
C LEU A 183 10.26 -3.00 12.87
N PRO A 184 10.74 -2.76 11.63
CA PRO A 184 12.14 -2.96 11.30
C PRO A 184 13.00 -1.92 12.06
N TYR A 185 14.16 -2.34 12.55
CA TYR A 185 15.12 -1.42 13.15
C TYR A 185 16.05 -0.78 12.11
N GLU A 186 16.09 -1.33 10.90
CA GLU A 186 16.90 -0.84 9.79
C GLU A 186 16.20 -1.09 8.45
N ILE A 187 16.21 -0.09 7.57
CA ILE A 187 15.71 -0.16 6.20
C ILE A 187 16.78 0.35 5.26
N ASN A 188 17.18 -0.48 4.29
CA ASN A 188 18.21 -0.13 3.31
C ASN A 188 17.68 -0.25 1.89
N MET A 189 17.80 0.82 1.11
CA MET A 189 17.66 0.77 -0.34
C MET A 189 18.95 0.17 -0.92
N LEU A 190 18.92 -1.09 -1.33
CA LEU A 190 20.08 -1.77 -1.91
C LEU A 190 20.26 -1.45 -3.40
N TYR A 191 19.14 -1.22 -4.09
CA TYR A 191 19.11 -0.91 -5.52
C TYR A 191 17.90 -0.06 -5.86
N ALA A 192 18.08 0.92 -6.72
CA ALA A 192 17.02 1.70 -7.31
C ALA A 192 17.42 2.12 -8.73
N LYS A 193 16.54 1.86 -9.70
CA LYS A 193 16.75 2.20 -11.11
C LYS A 193 15.67 3.16 -11.58
N ASN A 194 16.07 4.17 -12.32
CA ASN A 194 15.17 5.08 -12.99
C ASN A 194 14.14 5.70 -12.03
N HIS A 195 14.60 6.55 -11.13
CA HIS A 195 13.76 7.33 -10.22
C HIS A 195 14.15 8.82 -10.32
N ASN A 196 13.28 9.66 -9.88
CA ASN A 196 13.53 11.09 -9.73
C ASN A 196 12.75 11.64 -8.51
N GLU A 197 12.63 12.95 -8.40
CA GLU A 197 11.91 13.57 -7.28
C GLU A 197 10.37 13.49 -7.38
N PHE A 198 9.81 12.92 -8.47
CA PHE A 198 8.37 12.84 -8.71
C PHE A 198 7.83 11.41 -8.66
N PHE A 199 8.64 10.42 -9.04
CA PHE A 199 8.23 9.03 -9.22
C PHE A 199 8.99 8.05 -8.35
N PHE A 200 8.28 7.01 -7.94
CA PHE A 200 8.92 5.82 -7.41
C PHE A 200 9.83 5.16 -8.45
N PRO A 201 10.88 4.43 -8.01
CA PRO A 201 11.76 3.72 -8.92
C PRO A 201 11.01 2.77 -9.87
N TYR A 202 11.54 2.62 -11.08
CA TYR A 202 11.11 1.59 -12.02
C TYR A 202 11.39 0.18 -11.48
N SER A 203 12.55 0.01 -10.85
CA SER A 203 12.95 -1.22 -10.17
C SER A 203 13.61 -0.87 -8.86
N SER A 204 13.32 -1.61 -7.80
CA SER A 204 13.97 -1.42 -6.51
C SER A 204 14.24 -2.72 -5.78
N THR A 205 15.29 -2.70 -4.93
CA THR A 205 15.55 -3.74 -3.95
C THR A 205 15.70 -3.09 -2.58
N ILE A 206 14.85 -3.49 -1.64
CA ILE A 206 14.80 -2.91 -0.31
C ILE A 206 14.97 -4.02 0.72
N LEU A 207 15.92 -3.84 1.63
CA LEU A 207 16.15 -4.73 2.77
C LEU A 207 15.56 -4.13 4.04
N PHE A 208 14.72 -4.90 4.71
CA PHE A 208 14.17 -4.61 6.03
C PHE A 208 14.77 -5.58 7.03
N ARG A 209 15.32 -5.08 8.15
CA ARG A 209 15.88 -5.90 9.20
C ARG A 209 15.04 -5.84 10.46
N PHE A 210 14.71 -7.01 10.96
CA PHE A 210 13.89 -7.18 12.15
C PHE A 210 14.71 -7.89 13.25
N GLY A 211 14.58 -7.41 14.48
CA GLY A 211 15.24 -8.01 15.64
C GLY A 211 14.68 -9.38 16.02
N ALA A 212 15.27 -10.00 17.01
CA ALA A 212 14.73 -11.22 17.62
C ALA A 212 13.34 -10.96 18.23
N ARG A 213 12.42 -11.92 18.11
CA ARG A 213 11.03 -11.82 18.55
C ARG A 213 10.68 -13.03 19.41
N GLY A 214 10.72 -12.86 20.74
CA GLY A 214 10.53 -13.99 21.65
C GLY A 214 11.56 -15.09 21.38
N ASN A 215 11.10 -16.27 20.99
CA ASN A 215 11.97 -17.41 20.63
C ASN A 215 12.37 -17.43 19.15
N MET A 216 11.90 -16.47 18.35
CA MET A 216 12.26 -16.40 16.92
C MET A 216 13.54 -15.59 16.71
N PRO A 217 14.45 -16.06 15.82
CA PRO A 217 15.69 -15.35 15.52
C PRO A 217 15.43 -14.01 14.81
N PRO A 218 16.45 -13.12 14.69
CA PRO A 218 16.40 -11.98 13.78
C PRO A 218 16.05 -12.44 12.37
N CYS A 219 15.34 -11.59 11.62
CA CYS A 219 14.88 -11.91 10.27
C CYS A 219 15.12 -10.74 9.33
N ASP A 220 15.71 -11.01 8.17
CA ASP A 220 15.87 -10.07 7.08
C ASP A 220 14.77 -10.32 6.04
N VAL A 221 14.06 -9.27 5.64
CA VAL A 221 13.06 -9.33 4.58
C VAL A 221 13.55 -8.49 3.41
N THR A 222 13.74 -9.11 2.25
CA THR A 222 14.18 -8.40 1.04
C THR A 222 13.06 -8.36 0.02
N TRP A 223 12.69 -7.14 -0.34
CA TRP A 223 11.73 -6.84 -1.39
C TRP A 223 12.42 -6.57 -2.72
N TYR A 224 11.88 -7.14 -3.79
CA TYR A 224 12.31 -6.87 -5.17
C TYR A 224 11.11 -6.44 -6.00
N ASP A 225 11.27 -5.43 -6.83
CA ASP A 225 10.29 -5.05 -7.85
C ASP A 225 10.97 -4.61 -9.15
N GLY A 226 10.15 -4.57 -10.22
CA GLY A 226 10.58 -4.26 -11.57
C GLY A 226 10.87 -5.49 -12.42
N VAL A 227 10.46 -5.43 -13.70
CA VAL A 227 10.53 -6.59 -14.63
C VAL A 227 11.94 -7.09 -14.88
N ASP A 228 12.95 -6.27 -14.64
CA ASP A 228 14.37 -6.57 -14.86
C ASP A 228 15.15 -6.79 -13.55
N ASN A 229 14.48 -6.86 -12.42
CA ASN A 229 15.10 -6.97 -11.09
C ASN A 229 14.55 -8.18 -10.31
N LEU A 230 14.62 -9.35 -10.92
CA LEU A 230 14.23 -10.61 -10.28
C LEU A 230 15.17 -10.94 -9.12
N PRO A 231 14.64 -11.47 -8.00
CA PRO A 231 15.50 -11.99 -6.95
C PRO A 231 16.32 -13.20 -7.43
N PRO A 232 17.46 -13.49 -6.79
CA PRO A 232 18.21 -14.71 -7.08
C PRO A 232 17.35 -15.94 -6.75
N LEU A 233 17.46 -16.99 -7.55
CA LEU A 233 16.81 -18.26 -7.28
C LEU A 233 17.36 -18.87 -5.98
N PRO A 234 16.50 -19.42 -5.11
CA PRO A 234 16.94 -20.16 -3.95
C PRO A 234 17.81 -21.36 -4.34
N GLU A 235 18.77 -21.71 -3.49
CA GLU A 235 19.60 -22.91 -3.70
C GLU A 235 18.71 -24.14 -3.80
N GLY A 236 18.93 -24.97 -4.84
CA GLY A 236 18.15 -26.17 -5.12
C GLY A 236 16.78 -25.94 -5.78
N TYR A 237 16.46 -24.70 -6.15
CA TYR A 237 15.19 -24.39 -6.84
C TYR A 237 15.11 -25.00 -8.25
N GLY A 238 16.27 -25.31 -8.86
CA GLY A 238 16.38 -25.82 -10.22
C GLY A 238 16.50 -24.72 -11.27
N GLU A 239 16.24 -25.08 -12.54
CA GLU A 239 16.32 -24.15 -13.68
C GLU A 239 14.97 -23.44 -13.97
N SER A 240 13.98 -23.59 -13.10
CA SER A 240 12.67 -22.97 -13.26
C SER A 240 12.73 -21.47 -13.00
N GLU A 241 12.03 -20.69 -13.82
CA GLU A 241 11.85 -19.26 -13.56
C GLU A 241 10.93 -19.05 -12.36
N LEU A 242 11.18 -17.99 -11.59
CA LEU A 242 10.24 -17.56 -10.56
C LEU A 242 8.95 -17.07 -11.22
N ALA A 243 7.82 -17.43 -10.63
CA ALA A 243 6.55 -16.85 -11.03
C ALA A 243 6.54 -15.34 -10.72
N ALA A 244 6.16 -14.54 -11.68
CA ALA A 244 6.09 -13.08 -11.54
C ALA A 244 4.83 -12.63 -10.78
#